data_19c247ca55cc909ddbd5c2f3feecbfef
#
_entry.id   19c247ca55cc909ddbd5c2f3feecbfef
#
_cell.length_a   1.000
_cell.length_b   1.000
_cell.length_c   1.000
_cell.angle_alpha   90.00
_cell.angle_beta   90.00
_cell.angle_gamma   90.00
#
_symmetry.space_group_name_H-M   'P 1'
#
loop_
_entity.id
_entity.type
_entity.pdbx_description
1 polymer ?
#
loop_
_entity_poly.entity_id
_entity_poly.type
_entity_poly.pdbx_seq_one_letter_code
_entity_poly.pdbx_strand_id
1 'polypeptide(L)'
;MVDEFTDEESVALTFTADEDMEVFRKWGQIVCNQGSLLLGIEDSDSWHFEDYIRVKFRFDKNQPFEYVLDFDSDSSFAYTYSEEIIFTVLDELRGSKSFLIQLESADNPMRFSSIYDSEKKVVRFLDALISKSDC
;
A
#
# COMPACT_ATOMS: atom_id res chain seq x y z
N MET A 1 -10.08 -10.96 -7.36
CA MET A 1 -11.15 -10.42 -8.21
C MET A 1 -10.96 -10.92 -9.63
N VAL A 2 -12.01 -11.33 -10.28
CA VAL A 2 -11.96 -11.76 -11.68
C VAL A 2 -12.62 -10.68 -12.54
N ASP A 3 -11.93 -10.27 -13.61
CA ASP A 3 -12.51 -9.34 -14.58
C ASP A 3 -13.43 -10.12 -15.53
N GLU A 4 -14.71 -9.77 -15.53
CA GLU A 4 -15.71 -10.45 -16.34
C GLU A 4 -15.48 -10.32 -17.86
N PHE A 5 -14.72 -9.31 -18.28
CA PHE A 5 -14.44 -9.08 -19.70
C PHE A 5 -13.19 -9.78 -20.20
N THR A 6 -12.20 -10.00 -19.33
CA THR A 6 -10.89 -10.56 -19.72
C THR A 6 -10.61 -11.90 -19.05
N ASP A 7 -11.43 -12.34 -18.11
CA ASP A 7 -11.20 -13.51 -17.26
C ASP A 7 -9.87 -13.45 -16.48
N GLU A 8 -9.28 -12.26 -16.36
CA GLU A 8 -8.06 -12.06 -15.59
C GLU A 8 -8.36 -11.91 -14.11
N GLU A 9 -7.60 -12.59 -13.27
CA GLU A 9 -7.65 -12.40 -11.83
C GLU A 9 -6.64 -11.34 -11.41
N SER A 10 -7.09 -10.33 -10.65
CA SER A 10 -6.19 -9.43 -9.94
C SER A 10 -6.06 -9.91 -8.50
N VAL A 11 -4.83 -9.92 -7.99
CA VAL A 11 -4.52 -10.30 -6.61
C VAL A 11 -4.18 -9.03 -5.85
N ALA A 12 -4.93 -8.75 -4.80
CA ALA A 12 -4.78 -7.49 -4.07
C ALA A 12 -4.78 -7.69 -2.56
N LEU A 13 -3.97 -6.86 -1.89
CA LEU A 13 -3.93 -6.74 -0.44
C LEU A 13 -4.21 -5.27 -0.12
N THR A 14 -5.34 -4.99 0.52
CA THR A 14 -5.81 -3.63 0.77
C THR A 14 -5.83 -3.31 2.26
N PHE A 15 -5.41 -2.10 2.61
CA PHE A 15 -5.43 -1.58 3.98
C PHE A 15 -6.22 -0.28 4.01
N THR A 16 -7.03 -0.10 5.03
CA THR A 16 -7.78 1.13 5.24
C THR A 16 -7.31 1.79 6.53
N ALA A 17 -6.94 3.07 6.46
CA ALA A 17 -6.51 3.80 7.64
C ALA A 17 -7.68 4.02 8.60
N ASP A 18 -7.37 4.19 9.90
CA ASP A 18 -8.38 4.42 10.93
C ASP A 18 -9.22 5.66 10.66
N GLU A 19 -8.60 6.67 10.03
CA GLU A 19 -9.23 7.95 9.69
C GLU A 19 -9.91 7.96 8.33
N ASP A 20 -9.94 6.82 7.61
CA ASP A 20 -10.55 6.77 6.27
C ASP A 20 -12.05 7.09 6.34
N MET A 21 -12.47 8.02 5.50
CA MET A 21 -13.85 8.47 5.40
C MET A 21 -14.24 8.56 3.93
N GLU A 22 -15.54 8.48 3.65
CA GLU A 22 -16.04 8.52 2.28
C GLU A 22 -15.54 9.72 1.47
N VAL A 23 -15.40 10.88 2.13
CA VAL A 23 -14.94 12.13 1.52
C VAL A 23 -13.42 12.28 1.58
N PHE A 24 -12.79 11.78 2.65
CA PHE A 24 -11.36 11.86 2.86
C PHE A 24 -10.76 10.46 2.81
N ARG A 25 -10.29 10.08 1.63
CA ARG A 25 -9.77 8.74 1.37
C ARG A 25 -8.35 8.58 1.92
N LYS A 26 -8.18 7.56 2.76
CA LYS A 26 -6.88 7.22 3.37
C LYS A 26 -6.73 5.71 3.37
N TRP A 27 -6.04 5.18 2.36
CA TRP A 27 -5.91 3.73 2.21
C TRP A 27 -4.65 3.37 1.44
N GLY A 28 -4.25 2.12 1.52
CA GLY A 28 -3.13 1.58 0.78
C GLY A 28 -3.48 0.22 0.18
N GLN A 29 -2.77 -0.13 -0.89
CA GLN A 29 -3.00 -1.37 -1.60
C GLN A 29 -1.71 -1.88 -2.23
N ILE A 30 -1.50 -3.18 -2.14
CA ILE A 30 -0.50 -3.87 -2.95
C ILE A 30 -1.27 -4.77 -3.89
N VAL A 31 -1.08 -4.61 -5.19
CA VAL A 31 -1.84 -5.34 -6.19
C VAL A 31 -0.91 -5.91 -7.25
N CYS A 32 -1.22 -7.14 -7.69
CA CYS A 32 -0.63 -7.70 -8.90
C CYS A 32 -1.69 -7.72 -9.98
N ASN A 33 -1.41 -7.04 -11.08
CA ASN A 33 -2.31 -6.98 -12.22
C ASN A 33 -1.48 -7.01 -13.50
N GLN A 34 -1.81 -7.93 -14.40
CA GLN A 34 -1.15 -8.05 -15.72
C GLN A 34 0.37 -8.14 -15.64
N GLY A 35 0.87 -8.94 -14.70
CA GLY A 35 2.31 -9.19 -14.57
C GLY A 35 3.10 -8.13 -13.80
N SER A 36 2.42 -7.13 -13.24
CA SER A 36 3.10 -6.03 -12.52
C SER A 36 2.60 -5.91 -11.08
N LEU A 37 3.54 -5.83 -10.15
CA LEU A 37 3.25 -5.47 -8.76
C LEU A 37 3.23 -3.96 -8.60
N LEU A 38 2.26 -3.46 -7.86
CA LEU A 38 2.11 -2.05 -7.56
C LEU A 38 1.78 -1.86 -6.08
N LEU A 39 2.51 -0.99 -5.42
CA LEU A 39 2.15 -0.46 -4.10
C LEU A 39 1.58 0.93 -4.31
N GLY A 40 0.35 1.16 -3.85
CA GLY A 40 -0.31 2.44 -3.95
C GLY A 40 -0.84 2.91 -2.60
N ILE A 41 -0.71 4.21 -2.34
CA ILE A 41 -1.15 4.83 -1.08
C ILE A 41 -1.88 6.12 -1.43
N GLU A 42 -3.13 6.23 -1.00
CA GLU A 42 -3.91 7.45 -1.18
C GLU A 42 -4.09 8.14 0.17
N ASP A 43 -3.73 9.43 0.21
CA ASP A 43 -3.97 10.30 1.36
C ASP A 43 -4.53 11.61 0.83
N SER A 44 -5.83 11.82 0.99
CA SER A 44 -6.53 12.98 0.46
C SER A 44 -6.07 14.31 1.07
N ASP A 45 -5.40 14.27 2.22
CA ASP A 45 -4.83 15.46 2.86
C ASP A 45 -3.44 15.80 2.33
N SER A 46 -2.86 14.94 1.51
CA SER A 46 -1.53 15.15 0.97
C SER A 46 -1.63 15.93 -0.34
N TRP A 47 -0.84 16.99 -0.44
CA TRP A 47 -0.75 17.79 -1.64
C TRP A 47 0.71 18.14 -1.93
N HIS A 48 1.13 17.92 -3.17
CA HIS A 48 2.54 18.05 -3.52
C HIS A 48 2.65 18.41 -5.01
N PHE A 49 3.59 19.27 -5.35
CA PHE A 49 3.77 19.73 -6.74
C PHE A 49 4.61 18.78 -7.60
N GLU A 50 5.47 18.02 -6.96
CA GLU A 50 6.42 17.15 -7.66
C GLU A 50 5.75 15.87 -8.12
N ASP A 51 6.33 15.19 -9.12
CA ASP A 51 5.85 13.91 -9.61
C ASP A 51 6.34 12.74 -8.73
N TYR A 52 7.03 13.03 -7.65
CA TYR A 52 7.51 12.05 -6.68
C TYR A 52 7.37 12.63 -5.28
N ILE A 53 7.31 11.76 -4.28
CA ILE A 53 7.09 12.15 -2.89
C ILE A 53 7.84 11.19 -1.96
N ARG A 54 8.32 11.72 -0.85
CA ARG A 54 8.89 10.88 0.20
C ARG A 54 7.77 10.29 1.05
N VAL A 55 7.85 9.00 1.32
CA VAL A 55 6.87 8.30 2.14
C VAL A 55 7.60 7.60 3.27
N LYS A 56 7.18 7.88 4.49
CA LYS A 56 7.74 7.31 5.69
C LYS A 56 6.85 6.18 6.20
N PHE A 57 7.47 5.08 6.56
CA PHE A 57 6.80 3.88 7.07
C PHE A 57 7.33 3.54 8.46
N ARG A 58 6.44 3.15 9.36
CA ARG A 58 6.85 2.57 10.63
C ARG A 58 5.88 1.46 11.02
N PHE A 59 6.41 0.26 11.18
CA PHE A 59 5.63 -0.93 11.53
C PHE A 59 5.84 -1.23 13.02
N ASP A 60 4.74 -1.27 13.78
CA ASP A 60 4.73 -1.40 15.24
C ASP A 60 5.65 -0.32 15.87
N LYS A 61 6.65 -0.75 16.63
CA LYS A 61 7.65 0.15 17.23
C LYS A 61 9.03 -0.01 16.61
N ASN A 62 9.09 -0.65 15.44
CA ASN A 62 10.34 -0.84 14.72
C ASN A 62 10.89 0.49 14.21
N GLN A 63 12.16 0.47 13.81
CA GLN A 63 12.81 1.66 13.25
C GLN A 63 12.07 2.14 12.00
N PRO A 64 11.71 3.43 11.94
CA PRO A 64 11.08 3.97 10.72
C PRO A 64 12.03 3.93 9.54
N PHE A 65 11.47 3.81 8.34
CA PHE A 65 12.24 3.91 7.10
C PHE A 65 11.47 4.75 6.09
N GLU A 66 12.17 5.21 5.07
CA GLU A 66 11.63 6.16 4.10
C GLU A 66 12.03 5.78 2.69
N TYR A 67 11.08 5.89 1.76
CA TYR A 67 11.32 5.70 0.34
C TYR A 67 10.74 6.86 -0.46
N VAL A 68 11.29 7.07 -1.65
CA VAL A 68 10.72 8.01 -2.62
C VAL A 68 9.85 7.23 -3.59
N LEU A 69 8.57 7.59 -3.66
CA LEU A 69 7.60 6.99 -4.56
C LEU A 69 7.18 7.99 -5.63
N ASP A 70 6.61 7.50 -6.72
CA ASP A 70 5.96 8.35 -7.70
C ASP A 70 4.69 8.96 -7.10
N PHE A 71 4.28 10.13 -7.55
CA PHE A 71 3.13 10.82 -7.00
C PHE A 71 2.24 11.40 -8.09
N ASP A 72 0.94 11.09 -8.00
CA ASP A 72 -0.09 11.67 -8.83
C ASP A 72 -0.82 12.74 -8.02
N SER A 73 -0.57 14.01 -8.34
CA SER A 73 -1.12 15.14 -7.59
C SER A 73 -2.64 15.28 -7.77
N ASP A 74 -3.19 14.80 -8.87
CA ASP A 74 -4.62 14.89 -9.15
C ASP A 74 -5.44 14.02 -8.20
N SER A 75 -4.88 12.90 -7.77
CA SER A 75 -5.55 11.94 -6.89
C SER A 75 -4.94 11.82 -5.51
N SER A 76 -3.89 12.60 -5.20
CA SER A 76 -3.13 12.47 -3.94
C SER A 76 -2.65 11.05 -3.70
N PHE A 77 -2.15 10.42 -4.76
CA PHE A 77 -1.79 9.00 -4.78
C PHE A 77 -0.29 8.79 -4.99
N ALA A 78 0.34 8.16 -4.00
CA ALA A 78 1.75 7.77 -4.08
C ALA A 78 1.82 6.30 -4.51
N TYR A 79 2.74 5.96 -5.43
CA TYR A 79 2.80 4.60 -5.92
C TYR A 79 4.21 4.22 -6.34
N THR A 80 4.48 2.93 -6.37
CA THR A 80 5.74 2.38 -6.87
C THR A 80 5.54 1.00 -7.49
N TYR A 81 6.31 0.73 -8.53
CA TYR A 81 6.43 -0.60 -9.12
C TYR A 81 7.69 -1.32 -8.66
N SER A 82 8.47 -0.73 -7.75
CA SER A 82 9.70 -1.32 -7.24
C SER A 82 9.42 -2.57 -6.40
N GLU A 83 9.82 -3.72 -6.89
CA GLU A 83 9.66 -4.98 -6.16
C GLU A 83 10.42 -4.95 -4.84
N GLU A 84 11.60 -4.34 -4.81
CA GLU A 84 12.40 -4.19 -3.59
C GLU A 84 11.61 -3.48 -2.49
N ILE A 85 11.00 -2.35 -2.81
CA ILE A 85 10.19 -1.58 -1.86
C ILE A 85 8.96 -2.38 -1.45
N ILE A 86 8.25 -2.97 -2.41
CA ILE A 86 7.02 -3.71 -2.16
C ILE A 86 7.29 -4.91 -1.25
N PHE A 87 8.34 -5.69 -1.51
CA PHE A 87 8.65 -6.85 -0.68
C PHE A 87 9.18 -6.45 0.69
N THR A 88 9.87 -5.31 0.82
CA THR A 88 10.26 -4.78 2.12
C THR A 88 9.02 -4.44 2.96
N VAL A 89 8.03 -3.76 2.36
CA VAL A 89 6.78 -3.43 3.04
C VAL A 89 6.01 -4.69 3.42
N LEU A 90 5.91 -5.66 2.52
CA LEU A 90 5.24 -6.94 2.79
C LEU A 90 5.89 -7.69 3.95
N ASP A 91 7.22 -7.73 3.98
CA ASP A 91 7.96 -8.42 5.02
C ASP A 91 7.74 -7.78 6.40
N GLU A 92 7.77 -6.44 6.46
CA GLU A 92 7.48 -5.72 7.70
C GLU A 92 6.02 -5.84 8.13
N LEU A 93 5.10 -5.82 7.17
CA LEU A 93 3.68 -5.95 7.42
C LEU A 93 3.32 -7.32 8.01
N ARG A 94 4.02 -8.35 7.56
CA ARG A 94 3.86 -9.70 8.07
C ARG A 94 4.26 -9.75 9.54
N GLY A 95 3.31 -9.97 10.41
CA GLY A 95 3.56 -10.02 11.83
C GLY A 95 3.42 -8.70 12.57
N SER A 96 3.20 -7.58 11.88
CA SER A 96 2.93 -6.31 12.55
C SER A 96 1.44 -6.22 12.93
N LYS A 97 1.17 -5.54 14.05
CA LYS A 97 -0.19 -5.34 14.56
C LYS A 97 -0.75 -3.99 14.14
N SER A 98 0.14 -3.04 13.93
CA SER A 98 -0.22 -1.69 13.52
C SER A 98 0.92 -1.07 12.74
N PHE A 99 0.63 -0.07 11.91
CA PHE A 99 1.68 0.69 11.25
C PHE A 99 1.22 2.11 10.92
N LEU A 100 2.20 2.95 10.63
CA LEU A 100 2.00 4.33 10.23
C LEU A 100 2.61 4.54 8.86
N ILE A 101 1.91 5.31 8.02
CA ILE A 101 2.43 5.78 6.74
C ILE A 101 2.21 7.28 6.68
N GLN A 102 3.27 8.02 6.38
CA GLN A 102 3.17 9.48 6.23
C GLN A 102 3.79 9.92 4.92
N LEU A 103 2.99 10.58 4.09
CA LEU A 103 3.45 11.26 2.89
C LEU A 103 4.09 12.60 3.30
N GLU A 104 5.13 13.01 2.59
CA GLU A 104 5.93 14.20 2.89
C GLU A 104 5.10 15.47 3.11
N SER A 105 4.04 15.65 2.31
CA SER A 105 3.20 16.85 2.38
C SER A 105 1.98 16.70 3.29
N ALA A 106 1.84 15.58 3.98
CA ALA A 106 0.77 15.38 4.94
C ALA A 106 1.18 15.83 6.34
N ASP A 107 0.28 16.51 7.05
CA ASP A 107 0.56 17.01 8.40
C ASP A 107 0.65 15.89 9.44
N ASN A 108 -0.10 14.80 9.22
CA ASN A 108 -0.17 13.70 10.18
C ASN A 108 -0.02 12.36 9.47
N PRO A 109 0.59 11.36 10.14
CA PRO A 109 0.65 10.03 9.57
C PRO A 109 -0.73 9.38 9.54
N MET A 110 -0.94 8.53 8.55
CA MET A 110 -2.09 7.63 8.51
C MET A 110 -1.82 6.47 9.45
N ARG A 111 -2.81 6.13 10.29
CA ARG A 111 -2.73 5.03 11.25
C ARG A 111 -3.50 3.84 10.76
N PHE A 112 -2.87 2.68 10.82
CA PHE A 112 -3.47 1.40 10.44
C PHE A 112 -3.40 0.48 11.67
N SER A 113 -4.38 0.60 12.57
CA SER A 113 -4.37 -0.12 13.85
C SER A 113 -5.29 -1.34 13.87
N SER A 114 -6.21 -1.43 12.92
CA SER A 114 -7.17 -2.55 12.85
C SER A 114 -6.74 -3.63 11.87
N ILE A 115 -5.43 -3.93 11.83
CA ILE A 115 -4.92 -5.01 11.00
C ILE A 115 -5.15 -6.33 11.71
N TYR A 116 -6.27 -6.91 11.41
CA TYR A 116 -6.61 -8.22 11.95
C TYR A 116 -5.98 -9.30 11.08
N ASP A 117 -5.21 -10.19 11.69
CA ASP A 117 -4.56 -11.31 11.00
C ASP A 117 -3.68 -10.87 9.82
N SER A 118 -2.84 -9.85 10.02
CA SER A 118 -1.94 -9.34 8.97
C SER A 118 -1.05 -10.44 8.39
N GLU A 119 -0.54 -11.35 9.22
CA GLU A 119 0.28 -12.46 8.75
C GLU A 119 -0.48 -13.37 7.79
N LYS A 120 -1.71 -13.74 8.13
CA LYS A 120 -2.55 -14.58 7.27
C LYS A 120 -2.85 -13.89 5.94
N LYS A 121 -3.17 -12.60 5.98
CA LYS A 121 -3.46 -11.82 4.77
C LYS A 121 -2.25 -11.74 3.85
N VAL A 122 -1.06 -11.49 4.40
CA VAL A 122 0.17 -11.44 3.63
C VAL A 122 0.50 -12.81 3.04
N VAL A 123 0.39 -13.88 3.82
CA VAL A 123 0.65 -15.24 3.33
C VAL A 123 -0.32 -15.62 2.22
N ARG A 124 -1.60 -15.32 2.36
CA ARG A 124 -2.60 -15.56 1.30
C ARG A 124 -2.28 -14.79 0.03
N PHE A 125 -1.86 -13.53 0.18
CA PHE A 125 -1.48 -12.70 -0.94
C PHE A 125 -0.28 -13.30 -1.68
N LEU A 126 0.77 -13.68 -0.96
CA LEU A 126 1.97 -14.30 -1.53
C LEU A 126 1.66 -15.63 -2.20
N ASP A 127 0.83 -16.46 -1.58
CA ASP A 127 0.41 -17.74 -2.17
C ASP A 127 -0.38 -17.50 -3.47
N ALA A 128 -1.24 -16.50 -3.48
CA ALA A 128 -2.02 -16.15 -4.66
C ALA A 128 -1.12 -15.61 -5.79
N LEU A 129 -0.06 -14.87 -5.46
CA LEU A 129 0.91 -14.41 -6.45
C LEU A 129 1.60 -15.59 -7.14
N ILE A 130 1.97 -16.61 -6.37
CA ILE A 130 2.65 -17.80 -6.90
C ILE A 130 1.71 -18.64 -7.77
N SER A 131 0.47 -18.81 -7.36
CA SER A 131 -0.44 -19.77 -7.99
C SER A 131 -1.34 -19.18 -9.08
N LYS A 132 -1.60 -17.87 -9.07
CA LYS A 132 -2.64 -17.27 -9.93
C LYS A 132 -2.20 -16.06 -10.73
N SER A 133 -0.96 -15.63 -10.61
CA SER A 133 -0.53 -14.42 -11.29
C SER A 133 0.86 -14.57 -11.92
N ASP A 134 1.15 -13.68 -12.87
CA ASP A 134 2.44 -13.60 -13.56
C ASP A 134 3.42 -12.66 -12.85
N CYS A 135 3.10 -12.20 -11.65
CA CYS A 135 3.98 -11.28 -10.93
C CYS A 135 5.20 -11.95 -10.30
#